data_a2e81b08bc80819226717f1e97be2a9e
#
_entry.id   a2e81b08bc80819226717f1e97be2a9e
#
_cell.length_a   1.000
_cell.length_b   1.000
_cell.length_c   1.000
_cell.angle_alpha   90.00
_cell.angle_beta   90.00
_cell.angle_gamma   90.00
#
_symmetry.space_group_name_H-M   'P 1'
#
loop_
_entity.id
_entity.type
_entity.pdbx_description
1 polymer ?
#
loop_
_entity_poly.entity_id
_entity_poly.type
_entity_poly.pdbx_seq_one_letter_code
_entity_poly.pdbx_strand_id
1 'polypeptide(L)'
;MPDYKIDQARKEVTVKIYGKLINEEYYRLLKANPNLSLNDCIALDMVQKHDTIDKETANRLRKLHLIEGRYPKLYLSEYVAKTANNEELKTEYIRNRSFNDMHFKEMIISYLKSFGGATRGELNQLLQSKLSDVLTDEQKIRKISNLLSALKKEGIIELTNGKKWILVKV
;
A
#
# COMPACT_ATOMS: atom_id res chain seq x y z
N MET A 1 15.63 9.25 12.45
CA MET A 1 15.61 8.93 13.89
C MET A 1 16.74 7.97 14.21
N PRO A 2 17.25 7.92 15.45
CA PRO A 2 18.20 6.88 15.87
C PRO A 2 17.62 5.48 15.72
N ASP A 3 18.46 4.49 15.41
CA ASP A 3 18.07 3.10 15.41
C ASP A 3 18.43 2.47 16.74
N TYR A 4 17.50 1.68 17.29
CA TYR A 4 17.67 0.98 18.55
C TYR A 4 17.69 -0.53 18.30
N LYS A 5 18.69 -1.20 18.84
CA LYS A 5 18.76 -2.67 18.88
C LYS A 5 18.82 -3.10 20.34
N ILE A 6 17.83 -3.87 20.75
CA ILE A 6 17.72 -4.40 22.10
C ILE A 6 18.08 -5.90 22.06
N ASP A 7 19.15 -6.28 22.75
CA ASP A 7 19.53 -7.68 22.94
C ASP A 7 19.20 -8.08 24.40
N GLN A 8 18.06 -8.74 24.57
CA GLN A 8 17.59 -9.15 25.89
C GLN A 8 18.49 -10.23 26.53
N ALA A 9 19.11 -11.09 25.71
CA ALA A 9 19.98 -12.16 26.21
C ALA A 9 21.27 -11.60 26.80
N ARG A 10 21.83 -10.55 26.16
CA ARG A 10 23.05 -9.88 26.64
C ARG A 10 22.75 -8.70 27.56
N LYS A 11 21.47 -8.34 27.74
CA LYS A 11 21.04 -7.15 28.48
C LYS A 11 21.69 -5.86 27.95
N GLU A 12 21.86 -5.78 26.63
CA GLU A 12 22.50 -4.67 25.95
C GLU A 12 21.47 -3.89 25.12
N VAL A 13 21.63 -2.57 25.08
CA VAL A 13 20.93 -1.67 24.18
C VAL A 13 21.95 -0.93 23.33
N THR A 14 21.92 -1.17 22.03
CA THR A 14 22.75 -0.43 21.08
C THR A 14 21.92 0.66 20.45
N VAL A 15 22.43 1.90 20.48
CA VAL A 15 21.82 3.06 19.80
C VAL A 15 22.73 3.53 18.70
N LYS A 16 22.24 3.57 17.48
CA LYS A 16 22.97 4.12 16.33
C LYS A 16 22.44 5.52 16.00
N ILE A 17 23.28 6.52 16.23
CA ILE A 17 22.99 7.91 15.92
C ILE A 17 23.79 8.29 14.69
N TYR A 18 23.09 8.78 13.66
CA TYR A 18 23.74 9.20 12.42
C TYR A 18 24.13 10.68 12.50
N GLY A 19 25.39 11.00 12.23
CA GLY A 19 25.91 12.37 12.26
C GLY A 19 25.54 13.26 11.08
N LYS A 20 24.70 12.75 10.16
CA LYS A 20 24.21 13.50 8.99
C LYS A 20 22.74 13.20 8.74
N LEU A 21 22.06 14.08 8.02
CA LEU A 21 20.72 13.79 7.49
C LEU A 21 20.82 12.58 6.54
N ILE A 22 20.22 11.44 6.94
CA ILE A 22 20.22 10.22 6.15
C ILE A 22 19.18 10.32 5.04
N ASN A 23 18.08 11.01 5.32
CA ASN A 23 16.97 11.18 4.40
C ASN A 23 16.48 12.63 4.45
N GLU A 24 16.92 13.42 3.45
CA GLU A 24 16.50 14.82 3.31
C GLU A 24 14.99 14.94 3.04
N GLU A 25 14.42 13.96 2.37
CA GLU A 25 13.02 13.97 1.98
C GLU A 25 12.11 13.77 3.18
N TYR A 26 12.49 12.86 4.08
CA TYR A 26 11.78 12.69 5.35
C TYR A 26 11.82 13.98 6.17
N TYR A 27 12.94 14.67 6.18
CA TYR A 27 13.04 15.99 6.80
C TYR A 27 12.10 17.00 6.14
N ARG A 28 12.05 17.05 4.80
CA ARG A 28 11.15 17.94 4.04
C ARG A 28 9.69 17.60 4.33
N LEU A 29 9.33 16.32 4.42
CA LEU A 29 8.00 15.87 4.81
C LEU A 29 7.62 16.40 6.19
N LEU A 30 8.48 16.21 7.19
CA LEU A 30 8.23 16.71 8.55
C LEU A 30 8.09 18.24 8.56
N LYS A 31 8.93 18.95 7.82
CA LYS A 31 8.85 20.41 7.67
C LYS A 31 7.56 20.87 6.99
N ALA A 32 7.06 20.12 6.01
CA ALA A 32 5.80 20.42 5.32
C ALA A 32 4.56 20.12 6.18
N ASN A 33 4.71 19.30 7.23
CA ASN A 33 3.62 18.89 8.13
C ASN A 33 3.97 19.20 9.60
N PRO A 34 4.10 20.48 10.00
CA PRO A 34 4.58 20.87 11.34
C PRO A 34 3.64 20.46 12.48
N ASN A 35 2.40 20.11 12.17
CA ASN A 35 1.38 19.71 13.14
C ASN A 35 1.38 18.19 13.44
N LEU A 36 2.29 17.41 12.87
CA LEU A 36 2.41 15.99 13.18
C LEU A 36 2.87 15.82 14.64
N SER A 37 2.21 14.90 15.34
CA SER A 37 2.67 14.51 16.68
C SER A 37 4.02 13.78 16.59
N LEU A 38 4.78 13.80 17.69
CA LEU A 38 6.03 13.03 17.77
C LEU A 38 5.79 11.54 17.49
N ASN A 39 4.68 10.99 17.98
CA ASN A 39 4.31 9.59 17.74
C ASN A 39 4.05 9.32 16.26
N ASP A 40 3.42 10.26 15.54
CA ASP A 40 3.21 10.12 14.08
C ASP A 40 4.53 10.20 13.32
N CYS A 41 5.44 11.07 13.74
CA CYS A 41 6.79 11.15 13.17
C CYS A 41 7.56 9.83 13.37
N ILE A 42 7.51 9.25 14.57
CA ILE A 42 8.14 7.96 14.86
C ILE A 42 7.52 6.86 13.99
N ALA A 43 6.19 6.80 13.91
CA ALA A 43 5.49 5.79 13.12
C ALA A 43 5.80 5.92 11.62
N LEU A 44 5.92 7.12 11.08
CA LEU A 44 6.33 7.33 9.68
C LEU A 44 7.78 6.87 9.44
N ASP A 45 8.69 7.10 10.38
CA ASP A 45 10.06 6.60 10.32
C ASP A 45 10.10 5.07 10.31
N MET A 46 9.27 4.42 11.14
CA MET A 46 9.12 2.96 11.14
C MET A 46 8.59 2.44 9.80
N VAL A 47 7.53 3.05 9.24
CA VAL A 47 6.98 2.66 7.94
C VAL A 47 8.03 2.79 6.84
N GLN A 48 8.83 3.87 6.83
CA GLN A 48 9.91 4.07 5.87
C GLN A 48 11.00 3.01 5.98
N LYS A 49 11.25 2.49 7.18
CA LYS A 49 12.23 1.42 7.46
C LYS A 49 11.65 0.02 7.28
N HIS A 50 10.40 -0.07 6.75
CA HIS A 50 9.63 -1.32 6.62
C HIS A 50 9.33 -2.03 7.94
N ASP A 51 9.37 -1.29 9.05
CA ASP A 51 8.94 -1.78 10.34
C ASP A 51 7.41 -1.73 10.47
N THR A 52 6.89 -2.57 11.37
CA THR A 52 5.44 -2.62 11.62
C THR A 52 5.04 -1.60 12.68
N ILE A 53 3.90 -0.93 12.42
CA ILE A 53 3.23 -0.05 13.39
C ILE A 53 1.90 -0.68 13.80
N ASP A 54 1.30 -0.21 14.89
CA ASP A 54 -0.03 -0.68 15.31
C ASP A 54 -1.15 -0.22 14.35
N LYS A 55 -2.30 -0.93 14.40
CA LYS A 55 -3.42 -0.67 13.49
C LYS A 55 -4.07 0.70 13.70
N GLU A 56 -4.11 1.19 14.93
CA GLU A 56 -4.72 2.48 15.25
C GLU A 56 -3.90 3.62 14.64
N THR A 57 -2.59 3.60 14.86
CA THR A 57 -1.64 4.53 14.25
C THR A 57 -1.67 4.43 12.72
N ALA A 58 -1.72 3.22 12.16
CA ALA A 58 -1.84 3.03 10.72
C ALA A 58 -3.12 3.67 10.15
N ASN A 59 -4.26 3.52 10.82
CA ASN A 59 -5.52 4.13 10.39
C ASN A 59 -5.47 5.66 10.50
N ARG A 60 -4.84 6.20 11.54
CA ARG A 60 -4.65 7.64 11.70
C ARG A 60 -3.78 8.24 10.59
N LEU A 61 -2.63 7.63 10.32
CA LEU A 61 -1.72 8.08 9.26
C LEU A 61 -2.33 7.94 7.85
N ARG A 62 -3.19 6.95 7.62
CA ARG A 62 -3.96 6.83 6.37
C ARG A 62 -4.96 7.98 6.21
N LYS A 63 -5.70 8.34 7.27
CA LYS A 63 -6.62 9.49 7.23
C LYS A 63 -5.91 10.80 6.91
N LEU A 64 -4.65 10.91 7.31
CA LEU A 64 -3.77 12.04 6.98
C LEU A 64 -3.15 11.91 5.58
N HIS A 65 -3.45 10.87 4.82
CA HIS A 65 -2.89 10.58 3.49
C HIS A 65 -1.36 10.45 3.46
N LEU A 66 -0.74 10.07 4.57
CA LEU A 66 0.72 9.96 4.69
C LEU A 66 1.24 8.57 4.35
N ILE A 67 0.41 7.53 4.51
CA ILE A 67 0.76 6.15 4.19
C ILE A 67 -0.32 5.47 3.36
N GLU A 68 0.11 4.45 2.61
CA GLU A 68 -0.72 3.57 1.80
C GLU A 68 -0.34 2.10 2.06
N GLY A 69 -1.02 1.19 1.37
CA GLY A 69 -0.76 -0.24 1.46
C GLY A 69 -1.71 -0.99 2.37
N ARG A 70 -1.58 -2.31 2.34
CA ARG A 70 -2.38 -3.23 3.17
C ARG A 70 -1.60 -3.59 4.43
N TYR A 71 -2.24 -3.44 5.58
CA TYR A 71 -1.64 -3.87 6.85
C TYR A 71 -1.26 -5.37 6.83
N PRO A 72 -0.09 -5.78 7.33
CA PRO A 72 0.96 -4.96 7.93
C PRO A 72 1.92 -4.29 6.93
N LYS A 73 1.84 -4.59 5.64
CA LYS A 73 2.73 -4.05 4.59
C LYS A 73 2.30 -2.63 4.20
N LEU A 74 2.84 -1.65 4.91
CA LEU A 74 2.58 -0.23 4.71
C LEU A 74 3.78 0.44 4.04
N TYR A 75 3.52 1.53 3.31
CA TYR A 75 4.54 2.37 2.67
C TYR A 75 4.07 3.82 2.59
N LEU A 76 5.00 4.73 2.36
CA LEU A 76 4.70 6.16 2.24
C LEU A 76 3.81 6.43 1.02
N SER A 77 2.85 7.36 1.16
CA SER A 77 1.88 7.66 0.12
C SER A 77 2.48 8.38 -1.09
N GLU A 78 1.70 8.43 -2.18
CA GLU A 78 2.04 9.22 -3.37
C GLU A 78 2.25 10.69 -3.05
N TYR A 79 1.45 11.25 -2.13
CA TYR A 79 1.60 12.62 -1.66
C TYR A 79 2.97 12.85 -1.06
N VAL A 80 3.42 11.95 -0.19
CA VAL A 80 4.75 12.00 0.43
C VAL A 80 5.85 11.89 -0.62
N ALA A 81 5.76 10.91 -1.51
CA ALA A 81 6.75 10.68 -2.56
C ALA A 81 6.88 11.88 -3.53
N LYS A 82 5.77 12.57 -3.82
CA LYS A 82 5.77 13.77 -4.66
C LYS A 82 6.34 14.99 -3.92
N THR A 83 5.92 15.20 -2.67
CA THR A 83 6.35 16.36 -1.85
C THR A 83 7.84 16.30 -1.56
N ALA A 84 8.38 15.10 -1.37
CA ALA A 84 9.79 14.85 -1.16
C ALA A 84 10.65 15.12 -2.40
N ASN A 85 10.06 15.13 -3.60
CA ASN A 85 10.72 15.29 -4.90
C ASN A 85 11.92 14.34 -5.12
N ASN A 86 11.84 13.12 -4.58
CA ASN A 86 12.91 12.11 -4.64
C ASN A 86 12.54 10.99 -5.62
N GLU A 87 13.46 10.66 -6.50
CA GLU A 87 13.36 9.60 -7.50
C GLU A 87 13.28 8.21 -6.84
N GLU A 88 14.03 7.98 -5.76
CA GLU A 88 14.02 6.69 -5.05
C GLU A 88 12.66 6.42 -4.40
N LEU A 89 12.09 7.41 -3.69
CA LEU A 89 10.75 7.30 -3.09
C LEU A 89 9.66 7.14 -4.15
N LYS A 90 9.76 7.83 -5.28
CA LYS A 90 8.84 7.66 -6.41
C LYS A 90 8.93 6.23 -6.97
N THR A 91 10.15 5.73 -7.15
CA THR A 91 10.40 4.37 -7.65
C THR A 91 9.90 3.32 -6.66
N GLU A 92 10.15 3.51 -5.37
CA GLU A 92 9.66 2.63 -4.31
C GLU A 92 8.13 2.64 -4.23
N TYR A 93 7.49 3.80 -4.30
CA TYR A 93 6.04 3.93 -4.36
C TYR A 93 5.45 3.16 -5.55
N ILE A 94 6.00 3.35 -6.75
CA ILE A 94 5.54 2.65 -7.96
C ILE A 94 5.68 1.13 -7.79
N ARG A 95 6.80 0.66 -7.25
CA ARG A 95 7.04 -0.77 -6.97
C ARG A 95 6.02 -1.33 -5.98
N ASN A 96 5.81 -0.67 -4.85
CA ASN A 96 4.85 -1.10 -3.82
C ASN A 96 3.41 -1.10 -4.33
N ARG A 97 3.04 -0.12 -5.15
CA ARG A 97 1.74 -0.05 -5.81
C ARG A 97 1.54 -1.20 -6.80
N SER A 98 2.57 -1.54 -7.57
CA SER A 98 2.54 -2.67 -8.52
C SER A 98 2.36 -4.01 -7.79
N PHE A 99 3.03 -4.22 -6.66
CA PHE A 99 2.82 -5.40 -5.82
C PHE A 99 1.38 -5.52 -5.31
N ASN A 100 0.77 -4.42 -4.87
CA ASN A 100 -0.62 -4.42 -4.43
C ASN A 100 -1.57 -4.78 -5.58
N ASP A 101 -1.37 -4.23 -6.77
CA ASP A 101 -2.21 -4.50 -7.93
C ASP A 101 -2.05 -5.96 -8.39
N MET A 102 -0.85 -6.53 -8.33
CA MET A 102 -0.60 -7.95 -8.61
C MET A 102 -1.34 -8.86 -7.62
N HIS A 103 -1.29 -8.54 -6.33
CA HIS A 103 -2.05 -9.29 -5.31
C HIS A 103 -3.57 -9.28 -5.59
N PHE A 104 -4.15 -8.12 -5.95
CA PHE A 104 -5.57 -8.04 -6.28
C PHE A 104 -5.91 -8.79 -7.59
N LYS A 105 -5.03 -8.77 -8.59
CA LYS A 105 -5.18 -9.58 -9.80
C LYS A 105 -5.19 -11.07 -9.47
N GLU A 106 -4.28 -11.54 -8.63
CA GLU A 106 -4.23 -12.94 -8.17
C GLU A 106 -5.50 -13.35 -7.42
N MET A 107 -6.05 -12.47 -6.58
CA MET A 107 -7.34 -12.72 -5.92
C MET A 107 -8.48 -12.91 -6.92
N ILE A 108 -8.56 -12.05 -7.95
CA ILE A 108 -9.56 -12.19 -9.02
C ILE A 108 -9.39 -13.54 -9.74
N ILE A 109 -8.17 -13.86 -10.16
CA ILE A 109 -7.86 -15.12 -10.87
C ILE A 109 -8.24 -16.33 -10.02
N SER A 110 -7.87 -16.33 -8.73
CA SER A 110 -8.18 -17.42 -7.80
C SER A 110 -9.69 -17.59 -7.62
N TYR A 111 -10.43 -16.49 -7.52
CA TYR A 111 -11.89 -16.52 -7.43
C TYR A 111 -12.50 -17.13 -8.71
N LEU A 112 -12.08 -16.66 -9.89
CA LEU A 112 -12.57 -17.18 -11.17
C LEU A 112 -12.22 -18.67 -11.39
N LYS A 113 -11.04 -19.11 -10.90
CA LYS A 113 -10.67 -20.54 -10.90
C LYS A 113 -11.61 -21.39 -10.05
N SER A 114 -11.95 -20.89 -8.85
CA SER A 114 -12.77 -21.64 -7.89
C SER A 114 -14.24 -21.71 -8.29
N PHE A 115 -14.78 -20.66 -8.91
CA PHE A 115 -16.20 -20.51 -9.17
C PHE A 115 -16.57 -20.57 -10.67
N GLY A 116 -15.60 -20.74 -11.56
CA GLY A 116 -15.80 -20.84 -13.01
C GLY A 116 -16.21 -19.54 -13.70
N GLY A 117 -16.44 -18.47 -12.96
CA GLY A 117 -16.81 -17.15 -13.46
C GLY A 117 -17.39 -16.27 -12.40
N ALA A 118 -17.48 -14.96 -12.67
CA ALA A 118 -18.02 -13.97 -11.74
C ALA A 118 -18.68 -12.80 -12.46
N THR A 119 -19.73 -12.28 -11.89
CA THR A 119 -20.33 -11.00 -12.27
C THR A 119 -19.49 -9.85 -11.77
N ARG A 120 -19.72 -8.66 -12.32
CA ARG A 120 -19.09 -7.42 -11.84
C ARG A 120 -19.40 -7.15 -10.36
N GLY A 121 -20.63 -7.43 -9.94
CA GLY A 121 -21.07 -7.25 -8.55
C GLY A 121 -20.29 -8.12 -7.57
N GLU A 122 -20.13 -9.41 -7.88
CA GLU A 122 -19.36 -10.35 -7.07
C GLU A 122 -17.90 -9.96 -6.93
N LEU A 123 -17.26 -9.50 -8.01
CA LEU A 123 -15.88 -9.02 -7.97
C LEU A 123 -15.73 -7.71 -7.21
N ASN A 124 -16.72 -6.81 -7.28
CA ASN A 124 -16.74 -5.61 -6.44
C ASN A 124 -16.85 -6.01 -4.96
N GLN A 125 -17.76 -6.90 -4.59
CA GLN A 125 -17.93 -7.38 -3.22
C GLN A 125 -16.67 -8.08 -2.69
N LEU A 126 -16.01 -8.90 -3.52
CA LEU A 126 -14.76 -9.56 -3.18
C LEU A 126 -13.66 -8.56 -2.79
N LEU A 127 -13.50 -7.48 -3.56
CA LEU A 127 -12.36 -6.58 -3.44
C LEU A 127 -12.65 -5.33 -2.61
N GLN A 128 -13.91 -4.88 -2.53
CA GLN A 128 -14.27 -3.62 -1.87
C GLN A 128 -13.84 -3.59 -0.40
N SER A 129 -14.01 -4.71 0.32
CA SER A 129 -13.56 -4.87 1.70
C SER A 129 -12.05 -5.05 1.87
N LYS A 130 -11.32 -5.30 0.77
CA LYS A 130 -9.88 -5.54 0.76
C LYS A 130 -9.08 -4.31 0.32
N LEU A 131 -9.72 -3.38 -0.37
CA LEU A 131 -9.13 -2.11 -0.74
C LEU A 131 -9.06 -1.17 0.48
N SER A 132 -8.17 -0.18 0.39
CA SER A 132 -7.95 0.79 1.47
C SER A 132 -9.22 1.57 1.80
N ASP A 133 -9.49 1.77 3.09
CA ASP A 133 -10.63 2.57 3.59
C ASP A 133 -10.46 4.08 3.33
N VAL A 134 -9.28 4.51 2.93
CA VAL A 134 -9.02 5.89 2.47
C VAL A 134 -9.67 6.18 1.11
N LEU A 135 -9.88 5.13 0.29
CA LEU A 135 -10.53 5.27 -1.01
C LEU A 135 -12.05 5.40 -0.83
N THR A 136 -12.65 6.37 -1.51
CA THR A 136 -14.11 6.45 -1.63
C THR A 136 -14.63 5.23 -2.39
N ASP A 137 -15.92 4.91 -2.24
CA ASP A 137 -16.53 3.78 -2.94
C ASP A 137 -16.39 3.91 -4.47
N GLU A 138 -16.51 5.13 -5.00
CA GLU A 138 -16.28 5.40 -6.42
C GLU A 138 -14.85 5.12 -6.85
N GLN A 139 -13.88 5.51 -6.03
CA GLN A 139 -12.45 5.24 -6.28
C GLN A 139 -12.15 3.74 -6.21
N LYS A 140 -12.77 3.01 -5.27
CA LYS A 140 -12.65 1.55 -5.17
C LYS A 140 -13.21 0.87 -6.42
N ILE A 141 -14.41 1.26 -6.87
CA ILE A 141 -15.04 0.74 -8.09
C ILE A 141 -14.17 1.03 -9.32
N ARG A 142 -13.59 2.23 -9.42
CA ARG A 142 -12.69 2.62 -10.52
C ARG A 142 -11.40 1.78 -10.51
N LYS A 143 -10.83 1.54 -9.32
CA LYS A 143 -9.63 0.69 -9.19
C LYS A 143 -9.91 -0.74 -9.64
N ILE A 144 -11.05 -1.32 -9.22
CA ILE A 144 -11.46 -2.66 -9.66
C ILE A 144 -11.66 -2.70 -11.18
N SER A 145 -12.26 -1.65 -11.77
CA SER A 145 -12.39 -1.54 -13.23
C SER A 145 -11.05 -1.59 -13.94
N ASN A 146 -10.08 -0.86 -13.42
CA ASN A 146 -8.73 -0.81 -14.00
C ASN A 146 -8.03 -2.19 -13.91
N LEU A 147 -8.17 -2.90 -12.79
CA LEU A 147 -7.61 -4.26 -12.62
C LEU A 147 -8.21 -5.25 -13.62
N LEU A 148 -9.54 -5.24 -13.80
CA LEU A 148 -10.22 -6.11 -14.76
C LEU A 148 -9.84 -5.76 -16.20
N SER A 149 -9.74 -4.46 -16.51
CA SER A 149 -9.29 -4.02 -17.85
C SER A 149 -7.85 -4.46 -18.14
N ALA A 150 -6.97 -4.40 -17.13
CA ALA A 150 -5.60 -4.86 -17.24
C ALA A 150 -5.54 -6.38 -17.50
N LEU A 151 -6.25 -7.18 -16.67
CA LEU A 151 -6.32 -8.63 -16.86
C LEU A 151 -6.91 -9.05 -18.21
N LYS A 152 -7.92 -8.32 -18.70
CA LYS A 152 -8.48 -8.52 -20.03
C LYS A 152 -7.46 -8.20 -21.14
N LYS A 153 -6.74 -7.07 -21.00
CA LYS A 153 -5.69 -6.67 -21.96
C LYS A 153 -4.52 -7.67 -21.99
N GLU A 154 -4.22 -8.30 -20.84
CA GLU A 154 -3.23 -9.34 -20.70
C GLU A 154 -3.71 -10.70 -21.23
N GLY A 155 -4.97 -10.80 -21.69
CA GLY A 155 -5.56 -12.04 -22.22
C GLY A 155 -5.85 -13.11 -21.18
N ILE A 156 -5.84 -12.76 -19.88
CA ILE A 156 -6.04 -13.71 -18.77
C ILE A 156 -7.52 -13.95 -18.50
N ILE A 157 -8.35 -12.91 -18.65
CA ILE A 157 -9.81 -12.99 -18.46
C ILE A 157 -10.55 -12.41 -19.66
N GLU A 158 -11.77 -12.87 -19.86
CA GLU A 158 -12.69 -12.32 -20.85
C GLU A 158 -14.09 -12.10 -20.27
N LEU A 159 -14.86 -11.22 -20.91
CA LEU A 159 -16.24 -10.98 -20.55
C LEU A 159 -17.16 -11.73 -21.51
N THR A 160 -17.98 -12.64 -20.99
CA THR A 160 -18.95 -13.39 -21.77
C THR A 160 -20.18 -12.55 -22.15
N ASN A 161 -20.96 -13.00 -23.14
CA ASN A 161 -22.25 -12.39 -23.52
C ASN A 161 -23.26 -12.31 -22.35
N GLY A 162 -23.13 -13.21 -21.35
CA GLY A 162 -23.90 -13.20 -20.11
C GLY A 162 -23.39 -12.24 -19.04
N LYS A 163 -22.54 -11.27 -19.38
CA LYS A 163 -21.93 -10.27 -18.47
C LYS A 163 -21.15 -10.90 -17.30
N LYS A 164 -20.63 -12.11 -17.47
CA LYS A 164 -19.74 -12.78 -16.50
C LYS A 164 -18.29 -12.73 -16.98
N TRP A 165 -17.40 -12.46 -16.07
CA TRP A 165 -15.96 -12.58 -16.26
C TRP A 165 -15.55 -14.04 -16.07
N ILE A 166 -14.78 -14.58 -17.00
CA ILE A 166 -14.24 -15.93 -16.95
C ILE A 166 -12.75 -15.92 -17.27
N LEU A 167 -12.04 -16.97 -16.88
CA LEU A 167 -10.67 -17.17 -17.33
C LEU A 167 -10.67 -17.61 -18.78
N VAL A 168 -9.75 -17.03 -19.55
CA VAL A 168 -9.46 -17.53 -20.91
C VAL A 168 -8.85 -18.92 -20.76
N LYS A 169 -9.47 -19.91 -21.39
CA LYS A 169 -8.90 -21.26 -21.48
C LYS A 169 -7.67 -21.19 -22.40
N VAL A 170 -6.50 -21.45 -21.85
CA VAL A 170 -5.28 -21.74 -22.63
C VAL A 170 -5.32 -23.18 -23.05
#